data_67401d067c89098f2a33c9a2abd2eacb
#
_entry.id   67401d067c89098f2a33c9a2abd2eacb
#
_cell.length_a   1.000
_cell.length_b   1.000
_cell.length_c   1.000
_cell.angle_alpha   90.00
_cell.angle_beta   90.00
_cell.angle_gamma   90.00
#
_symmetry.space_group_name_H-M   'P 1'
#
loop_
_entity.id
_entity.type
_entity.pdbx_description
1 polymer ?
#
loop_
_entity_poly.entity_id
_entity_poly.type
_entity_poly.pdbx_seq_one_letter_code
_entity_poly.pdbx_strand_id
1 'polypeptide(L)'
;GSDMLRPRLIPCLLIHKGGLYKTVGFSEPKYVGDPLNAVRIFNEKEVDELMVLDIDASREDREPDYELIGHLALECRMPLCYGGGVKKVEHFDRLIGLGVEKVAVSSAAIDNPELITRAAARVGSQSVVGVIDVKKTGLLRKPEVVTRNGTHRTGLPPADWAARLQQLGAGEIVLNSVDRDGGMKG
;
A
#
# COMPACT_ATOMS: atom_id res chain seq x y z
N GLY A 1 -14.67 -27.91 -0.56
CA GLY A 1 -15.09 -27.05 -0.77
C GLY A 1 -14.86 -26.04 -1.79
N SER A 2 -15.85 -25.66 -2.21
CA SER A 2 -15.79 -24.68 -3.10
C SER A 2 -15.13 -23.51 -2.57
N ASP A 3 -13.94 -23.70 -2.24
CA ASP A 3 -13.15 -22.61 -1.84
C ASP A 3 -12.89 -21.75 -3.00
N MET A 4 -13.93 -21.45 -3.68
CA MET A 4 -13.80 -20.53 -4.74
C MET A 4 -13.41 -19.22 -4.18
N LEU A 5 -12.27 -18.76 -4.65
CA LEU A 5 -11.81 -17.46 -4.33
C LEU A 5 -12.85 -16.46 -4.84
N ARG A 6 -13.54 -15.85 -3.94
CA ARG A 6 -14.40 -14.75 -4.30
C ARG A 6 -13.56 -13.53 -4.60
N PRO A 7 -13.81 -12.82 -5.69
CA PRO A 7 -13.16 -11.55 -5.89
C PRO A 7 -13.50 -10.63 -4.72
N ARG A 8 -12.49 -10.04 -4.13
CA ARG A 8 -12.69 -9.07 -3.05
C ARG A 8 -12.64 -7.67 -3.62
N LEU A 9 -13.55 -6.83 -3.17
CA LEU A 9 -13.56 -5.44 -3.59
C LEU A 9 -12.74 -4.62 -2.61
N ILE A 10 -11.55 -4.21 -3.04
CA ILE A 10 -10.62 -3.44 -2.22
C ILE A 10 -10.23 -2.18 -2.95
N PRO A 11 -10.95 -1.07 -2.72
CA PRO A 11 -10.53 0.20 -3.32
C PRO A 11 -9.17 0.61 -2.79
N CYS A 12 -8.35 1.15 -3.65
CA CYS A 12 -7.07 1.70 -3.26
C CYS A 12 -7.11 3.21 -3.48
N LEU A 13 -6.98 3.96 -2.40
CA LEU A 13 -6.95 5.41 -2.43
C LEU A 13 -5.52 5.88 -2.27
N LEU A 14 -5.09 6.78 -3.14
CA LEU A 14 -3.74 7.31 -3.10
C LEU A 14 -3.76 8.72 -2.56
N ILE A 15 -2.94 8.99 -1.56
CA ILE A 15 -2.73 10.36 -1.07
C ILE A 15 -1.57 10.96 -1.85
N HIS A 16 -1.82 12.06 -2.50
CA HIS A 16 -0.81 12.76 -3.31
C HIS A 16 -1.08 14.27 -3.23
N LYS A 17 -0.06 15.04 -2.87
CA LYS A 17 -0.15 16.49 -2.73
C LYS A 17 -1.32 16.90 -1.82
N GLY A 18 -1.53 16.16 -0.75
CA GLY A 18 -2.59 16.45 0.22
C GLY A 18 -3.99 16.09 -0.23
N GLY A 19 -4.18 15.62 -1.47
CA GLY A 19 -5.48 15.19 -1.96
C GLY A 19 -5.57 13.68 -2.05
N LEU A 20 -6.78 13.19 -2.21
CA LEU A 20 -7.03 11.76 -2.32
C LEU A 20 -7.46 11.41 -3.74
N TYR A 21 -6.87 10.35 -4.28
CA TYR A 21 -7.12 9.89 -5.63
C TYR A 21 -7.50 8.43 -5.60
N LYS A 22 -8.49 8.07 -6.39
CA LYS A 22 -8.96 6.69 -6.52
C LYS A 22 -8.38 6.08 -7.78
N THR A 23 -7.88 4.86 -7.67
CA THR A 23 -7.47 4.09 -8.84
C THR A 23 -8.60 3.16 -9.24
N VAL A 24 -8.85 3.04 -10.53
CA VAL A 24 -9.86 2.15 -11.07
C VAL A 24 -9.15 1.24 -12.06
N GLY A 25 -8.83 0.03 -11.62
CA GLY A 25 -8.09 -0.91 -12.44
C GLY A 25 -6.75 -0.31 -12.86
N PHE A 26 -6.49 -0.30 -14.16
CA PHE A 26 -5.26 0.27 -14.70
C PHE A 26 -5.45 1.67 -15.27
N SER A 27 -6.58 2.30 -15.00
CA SER A 27 -6.83 3.64 -15.52
C SER A 27 -6.16 4.69 -14.64
N GLU A 28 -6.17 5.93 -15.13
CA GLU A 28 -5.59 7.03 -14.38
C GLU A 28 -6.37 7.30 -13.10
N PRO A 29 -5.67 7.68 -12.02
CA PRO A 29 -6.34 8.02 -10.77
C PRO A 29 -7.27 9.22 -10.95
N LYS A 30 -8.41 9.14 -10.31
CA LYS A 30 -9.38 10.25 -10.29
C LYS A 30 -9.38 10.89 -8.91
N TYR A 31 -9.33 12.20 -8.89
CA TYR A 31 -9.42 12.93 -7.63
C TYR A 31 -10.81 12.75 -7.02
N VAL A 32 -10.86 12.34 -5.78
CA VAL A 32 -12.12 12.11 -5.06
C VAL A 32 -12.30 13.02 -3.85
N GLY A 33 -11.37 13.94 -3.63
CA GLY A 33 -11.51 14.99 -2.65
C GLY A 33 -10.95 14.67 -1.28
N ASP A 34 -11.70 15.05 -0.25
CA ASP A 34 -11.31 14.90 1.12
C ASP A 34 -11.28 13.42 1.54
N PRO A 35 -10.19 12.94 2.18
CA PRO A 35 -10.09 11.55 2.62
C PRO A 35 -11.24 11.09 3.50
N LEU A 36 -11.70 11.90 4.44
CA LEU A 36 -12.80 11.51 5.33
C LEU A 36 -14.11 11.34 4.57
N ASN A 37 -14.35 12.19 3.60
CA ASN A 37 -15.56 12.09 2.79
C ASN A 37 -15.53 10.84 1.91
N ALA A 38 -14.38 10.50 1.36
CA ALA A 38 -14.21 9.30 0.56
C ALA A 38 -14.49 8.04 1.40
N VAL A 39 -14.01 8.01 2.63
CA VAL A 39 -14.26 6.89 3.54
C VAL A 39 -15.76 6.72 3.80
N ARG A 40 -16.49 7.82 3.98
CA ARG A 40 -17.94 7.74 4.18
C ARG A 40 -18.64 7.13 2.98
N ILE A 41 -18.21 7.49 1.78
CA ILE A 41 -18.77 6.93 0.56
C ILE A 41 -18.54 5.42 0.51
N PHE A 42 -17.34 4.96 0.83
CA PHE A 42 -17.04 3.53 0.81
C PHE A 42 -17.74 2.76 1.93
N ASN A 43 -17.98 3.39 3.08
CA ASN A 43 -18.80 2.77 4.12
C ASN A 43 -20.18 2.42 3.59
N GLU A 44 -20.78 3.33 2.85
CA GLU A 44 -22.12 3.11 2.28
C GLU A 44 -22.13 2.05 1.18
N LYS A 45 -21.03 1.88 0.49
CA LYS A 45 -20.92 0.88 -0.58
C LYS A 45 -20.53 -0.50 -0.10
N GLU A 46 -20.33 -0.66 1.19
CA GLU A 46 -20.03 -1.97 1.79
C GLU A 46 -18.88 -2.70 1.14
N VAL A 47 -17.77 -2.00 0.91
CA VAL A 47 -16.58 -2.62 0.35
C VAL A 47 -15.92 -3.53 1.40
N ASP A 48 -15.19 -4.54 0.94
CA ASP A 48 -14.59 -5.54 1.85
C ASP A 48 -13.46 -4.99 2.70
N GLU A 49 -12.70 -4.07 2.16
CA GLU A 49 -11.52 -3.52 2.83
C GLU A 49 -11.17 -2.22 2.11
N LEU A 50 -10.50 -1.33 2.78
CA LEU A 50 -10.04 -0.08 2.19
C LEU A 50 -8.53 0.01 2.32
N MET A 51 -7.84 0.28 1.23
CA MET A 51 -6.41 0.49 1.24
C MET A 51 -6.12 1.97 0.95
N VAL A 52 -5.30 2.59 1.79
CA VAL A 52 -4.88 3.98 1.61
C VAL A 52 -3.36 4.01 1.55
N LEU A 53 -2.83 4.52 0.46
CA LEU A 53 -1.38 4.62 0.25
C LEU A 53 -0.98 6.07 0.08
N ASP A 54 -0.10 6.56 0.94
CA ASP A 54 0.46 7.90 0.81
C ASP A 54 1.71 7.80 -0.05
N ILE A 55 1.57 8.08 -1.34
CA ILE A 55 2.67 7.92 -2.28
C ILE A 55 3.74 8.99 -2.14
N ASP A 56 3.44 10.09 -1.47
CA ASP A 56 4.42 11.16 -1.25
C ASP A 56 5.29 10.92 -0.03
N ALA A 57 4.79 10.20 0.96
CA ALA A 57 5.52 9.98 2.20
C ALA A 57 6.88 9.30 1.97
N SER A 58 6.92 8.28 1.12
CA SER A 58 8.16 7.60 0.77
C SER A 58 9.12 8.51 0.00
N ARG A 59 8.58 9.26 -0.96
CA ARG A 59 9.38 10.16 -1.79
C ARG A 59 10.00 11.27 -0.98
N GLU A 60 9.24 11.80 -0.04
CA GLU A 60 9.65 12.96 0.76
C GLU A 60 10.30 12.54 2.08
N ASP A 61 10.46 11.25 2.29
CA ASP A 61 11.05 10.71 3.51
C ASP A 61 10.32 11.19 4.77
N ARG A 62 8.98 11.20 4.69
CA ARG A 62 8.13 11.62 5.81
C ARG A 62 7.58 10.41 6.55
N GLU A 63 7.31 10.58 7.83
CA GLU A 63 6.58 9.59 8.60
C GLU A 63 5.11 9.62 8.22
N PRO A 64 4.35 8.56 8.55
CA PRO A 64 2.90 8.57 8.34
C PRO A 64 2.24 9.77 9.03
N ASP A 65 1.19 10.29 8.41
CA ASP A 65 0.40 11.36 9.01
C ASP A 65 -0.57 10.74 10.02
N TYR A 66 -0.12 10.58 11.24
CA TYR A 66 -0.87 9.87 12.28
C TYR A 66 -2.19 10.54 12.63
N GLU A 67 -2.25 11.84 12.54
CA GLU A 67 -3.48 12.57 12.82
C GLU A 67 -4.57 12.22 11.80
N LEU A 68 -4.22 12.31 10.53
CA LEU A 68 -5.14 11.96 9.46
C LEU A 68 -5.55 10.49 9.53
N ILE A 69 -4.57 9.61 9.73
CA ILE A 69 -4.81 8.16 9.79
C ILE A 69 -5.74 7.81 10.96
N GLY A 70 -5.53 8.45 12.11
CA GLY A 70 -6.40 8.26 13.26
C GLY A 70 -7.85 8.64 12.95
N HIS A 71 -8.06 9.75 12.25
CA HIS A 71 -9.39 10.16 11.83
C HIS A 71 -10.00 9.17 10.84
N LEU A 72 -9.20 8.70 9.86
CA LEU A 72 -9.67 7.71 8.89
C LEU A 72 -10.08 6.41 9.59
N ALA A 73 -9.28 5.96 10.54
CA ALA A 73 -9.54 4.72 11.26
C ALA A 73 -10.84 4.81 12.06
N LEU A 74 -11.12 5.96 12.65
CA LEU A 74 -12.36 6.18 13.40
C LEU A 74 -13.59 6.15 12.49
N GLU A 75 -13.45 6.65 11.28
CA GLU A 75 -14.58 6.71 10.33
C GLU A 75 -14.81 5.42 9.57
N CYS A 76 -13.76 4.60 9.39
CA CYS A 76 -13.87 3.36 8.61
C CYS A 76 -14.70 2.32 9.33
N ARG A 77 -15.67 1.76 8.63
CA ARG A 77 -16.48 0.64 9.11
C ARG A 77 -16.00 -0.69 8.54
N MET A 78 -15.00 -0.65 7.66
CA MET A 78 -14.37 -1.84 7.12
C MET A 78 -12.90 -1.82 7.53
N PRO A 79 -12.20 -2.96 7.41
CA PRO A 79 -10.77 -2.99 7.69
C PRO A 79 -10.00 -1.96 6.87
N LEU A 80 -9.10 -1.24 7.52
CA LEU A 80 -8.26 -0.23 6.89
C LEU A 80 -6.83 -0.72 6.80
N CYS A 81 -6.28 -0.71 5.59
CA CYS A 81 -4.87 -0.96 5.34
C CYS A 81 -4.22 0.37 4.96
N TYR A 82 -3.14 0.72 5.62
CA TYR A 82 -2.43 1.97 5.32
C TYR A 82 -0.98 1.68 4.95
N GLY A 83 -0.45 2.41 3.96
CA GLY A 83 0.96 2.40 3.61
C GLY A 83 1.45 3.80 3.26
N GLY A 84 2.73 4.04 3.48
CA GLY A 84 3.37 5.31 3.19
C GLY A 84 4.21 5.79 4.37
N GLY A 85 5.51 5.94 4.14
CA GLY A 85 6.42 6.40 5.17
C GLY A 85 6.74 5.40 6.26
N VAL A 86 6.32 4.15 6.09
CA VAL A 86 6.54 3.08 7.08
C VAL A 86 7.95 2.51 6.90
N LYS A 87 8.81 2.70 7.89
CA LYS A 87 10.22 2.30 7.83
C LYS A 87 10.71 1.58 9.06
N LYS A 88 9.98 1.60 10.15
CA LYS A 88 10.39 1.06 11.43
C LYS A 88 9.26 0.26 12.05
N VAL A 89 9.62 -0.67 12.92
CA VAL A 89 8.63 -1.47 13.65
C VAL A 89 7.71 -0.57 14.49
N GLU A 90 8.25 0.50 15.04
CA GLU A 90 7.48 1.46 15.83
C GLU A 90 6.35 2.10 15.03
N HIS A 91 6.56 2.29 13.74
CA HIS A 91 5.49 2.81 12.86
C HIS A 91 4.33 1.82 12.78
N PHE A 92 4.64 0.52 12.70
CA PHE A 92 3.61 -0.52 12.71
C PHE A 92 2.80 -0.49 14.00
N ASP A 93 3.50 -0.45 15.15
CA ASP A 93 2.85 -0.39 16.44
C ASP A 93 1.90 0.80 16.54
N ARG A 94 2.39 1.95 16.13
CA ARG A 94 1.61 3.19 16.24
C ARG A 94 0.38 3.18 15.36
N LEU A 95 0.52 2.69 14.13
CA LEU A 95 -0.60 2.61 13.19
C LEU A 95 -1.66 1.62 13.65
N ILE A 96 -1.24 0.44 14.10
CA ILE A 96 -2.16 -0.56 14.64
C ILE A 96 -2.88 0.00 15.88
N GLY A 97 -2.15 0.73 16.74
CA GLY A 97 -2.73 1.37 17.91
C GLY A 97 -3.78 2.42 17.59
N LEU A 98 -3.73 3.02 16.40
CA LEU A 98 -4.73 3.99 15.93
C LEU A 98 -5.96 3.33 15.34
N GLY A 99 -5.94 2.02 15.11
CA GLY A 99 -7.08 1.29 14.55
C GLY A 99 -6.89 0.79 13.13
N VAL A 100 -5.68 0.97 12.56
CA VAL A 100 -5.37 0.38 11.25
C VAL A 100 -5.24 -1.13 11.43
N GLU A 101 -5.86 -1.90 10.57
CA GLU A 101 -5.82 -3.35 10.67
C GLU A 101 -4.61 -3.97 10.01
N LYS A 102 -4.17 -3.38 8.90
CA LYS A 102 -3.00 -3.84 8.17
C LYS A 102 -2.12 -2.66 7.80
N VAL A 103 -0.83 -2.88 7.83
CA VAL A 103 0.15 -1.86 7.47
C VAL A 103 0.94 -2.36 6.26
N ALA A 104 0.98 -1.53 5.23
CA ALA A 104 1.67 -1.86 3.99
C ALA A 104 3.04 -1.19 3.94
N VAL A 105 4.02 -1.92 3.44
CA VAL A 105 5.37 -1.40 3.28
C VAL A 105 5.87 -1.75 1.88
N SER A 106 6.59 -0.84 1.27
CA SER A 106 7.12 -0.99 -0.07
C SER A 106 8.64 -0.83 -0.09
N SER A 107 9.14 0.35 -0.41
CA SER A 107 10.56 0.59 -0.57
C SER A 107 11.40 0.30 0.67
N ALA A 108 10.87 0.53 1.86
CA ALA A 108 11.60 0.27 3.09
C ALA A 108 11.98 -1.20 3.25
N ALA A 109 11.15 -2.12 2.74
CA ALA A 109 11.43 -3.54 2.79
C ALA A 109 12.56 -3.94 1.83
N ILE A 110 12.71 -3.21 0.73
CA ILE A 110 13.81 -3.44 -0.20
C ILE A 110 15.13 -3.02 0.44
N ASP A 111 15.13 -1.86 1.09
CA ASP A 111 16.32 -1.34 1.76
C ASP A 111 16.67 -2.16 3.01
N ASN A 112 15.66 -2.63 3.73
CA ASN A 112 15.84 -3.39 4.96
C ASN A 112 14.82 -4.53 5.05
N PRO A 113 15.10 -5.68 4.42
CA PRO A 113 14.16 -6.82 4.42
C PRO A 113 13.79 -7.33 5.81
N GLU A 114 14.70 -7.20 6.79
CA GLU A 114 14.41 -7.62 8.15
C GLU A 114 13.24 -6.92 8.78
N LEU A 115 12.91 -5.74 8.28
CA LEU A 115 11.75 -4.97 8.77
C LEU A 115 10.49 -5.83 8.72
N ILE A 116 10.31 -6.60 7.65
CA ILE A 116 9.13 -7.46 7.48
C ILE A 116 9.08 -8.50 8.60
N THR A 117 10.20 -9.17 8.86
CA THR A 117 10.26 -10.23 9.88
C THR A 117 10.01 -9.66 11.28
N ARG A 118 10.61 -8.52 11.57
CA ARG A 118 10.44 -7.87 12.86
C ARG A 118 9.00 -7.37 13.06
N ALA A 119 8.43 -6.78 12.02
CA ALA A 119 7.04 -6.32 12.08
C ALA A 119 6.08 -7.49 12.26
N ALA A 120 6.28 -8.58 11.51
CA ALA A 120 5.44 -9.76 11.62
C ALA A 120 5.50 -10.38 13.01
N ALA A 121 6.69 -10.38 13.63
CA ALA A 121 6.84 -10.88 14.99
C ALA A 121 6.12 -9.97 16.01
N ARG A 122 6.04 -8.69 15.73
CA ARG A 122 5.46 -7.71 16.65
C ARG A 122 3.95 -7.59 16.53
N VAL A 123 3.42 -7.45 15.31
CA VAL A 123 1.99 -7.20 15.09
C VAL A 123 1.24 -8.38 14.49
N GLY A 124 1.94 -9.42 14.11
CA GLY A 124 1.35 -10.59 13.44
C GLY A 124 1.47 -10.47 11.94
N SER A 125 1.73 -11.60 11.28
CA SER A 125 1.91 -11.68 9.83
C SER A 125 0.69 -11.15 9.08
N GLN A 126 -0.52 -11.42 9.56
CA GLN A 126 -1.75 -10.99 8.91
C GLN A 126 -1.91 -9.47 8.87
N SER A 127 -1.16 -8.74 9.68
CA SER A 127 -1.19 -7.28 9.69
C SER A 127 -0.07 -6.65 8.86
N VAL A 128 0.75 -7.45 8.20
CA VAL A 128 1.87 -6.96 7.40
C VAL A 128 1.61 -7.23 5.92
N VAL A 129 1.54 -6.17 5.12
CA VAL A 129 1.30 -6.26 3.68
C VAL A 129 2.55 -5.77 2.95
N GLY A 130 3.06 -6.57 2.02
CA GLY A 130 4.12 -6.14 1.14
C GLY A 130 3.53 -5.58 -0.15
N VAL A 131 3.80 -4.33 -0.44
CA VAL A 131 3.36 -3.72 -1.70
C VAL A 131 4.53 -3.73 -2.67
N ILE A 132 4.31 -4.28 -3.84
CA ILE A 132 5.33 -4.36 -4.87
C ILE A 132 4.91 -3.46 -6.03
N ASP A 133 5.66 -2.40 -6.24
CA ASP A 133 5.44 -1.53 -7.39
C ASP A 133 6.19 -2.15 -8.57
N VAL A 134 5.49 -2.35 -9.66
CA VAL A 134 5.99 -3.06 -10.84
C VAL A 134 5.90 -2.16 -12.06
N LYS A 135 6.97 -2.12 -12.84
CA LYS A 135 7.01 -1.37 -14.08
C LYS A 135 7.73 -2.20 -15.14
N LYS A 136 7.28 -2.13 -16.37
CA LYS A 136 7.99 -2.76 -17.48
C LYS A 136 9.18 -1.88 -17.86
N THR A 137 10.37 -2.46 -17.80
CA THR A 137 11.61 -1.72 -18.01
C THR A 137 12.50 -2.39 -19.02
N GLY A 138 13.51 -1.65 -19.48
CA GLY A 138 14.50 -2.13 -20.42
C GLY A 138 13.96 -2.31 -21.83
N LEU A 139 14.84 -2.73 -22.73
CA LEU A 139 14.49 -2.92 -24.13
C LEU A 139 13.46 -4.01 -24.33
N LEU A 140 13.50 -5.06 -23.50
CA LEU A 140 12.56 -6.17 -23.61
C LEU A 140 11.26 -5.95 -22.87
N ARG A 141 11.11 -4.82 -22.23
CA ARG A 141 9.89 -4.44 -21.51
C ARG A 141 9.45 -5.51 -20.52
N LYS A 142 10.39 -6.02 -19.74
CA LYS A 142 10.10 -7.02 -18.71
C LYS A 142 9.66 -6.35 -17.42
N PRO A 143 8.75 -6.97 -16.66
CA PRO A 143 8.35 -6.43 -15.36
C PRO A 143 9.53 -6.41 -14.40
N GLU A 144 9.65 -5.34 -13.67
CA GLU A 144 10.71 -5.14 -12.68
C GLU A 144 10.13 -4.42 -11.48
N VAL A 145 10.60 -4.79 -10.28
CA VAL A 145 10.23 -4.07 -9.06
C VAL A 145 10.89 -2.70 -9.09
N VAL A 146 10.09 -1.67 -8.85
CA VAL A 146 10.58 -0.28 -8.81
C VAL A 146 10.20 0.36 -7.49
N THR A 147 10.86 1.45 -7.14
CA THR A 147 10.55 2.23 -5.94
C THR A 147 10.40 3.70 -6.32
N ARG A 148 10.02 4.52 -5.36
CA ARG A 148 9.89 5.98 -5.53
C ARG A 148 9.02 6.34 -6.72
N ASN A 149 7.81 5.75 -6.76
CA ASN A 149 6.82 5.97 -7.82
C ASN A 149 7.36 5.64 -9.20
N GLY A 150 8.18 4.60 -9.29
CA GLY A 150 8.69 4.11 -10.55
C GLY A 150 9.95 4.80 -11.06
N THR A 151 10.53 5.70 -10.26
CA THR A 151 11.74 6.44 -10.67
C THR A 151 13.02 5.68 -10.38
N HIS A 152 12.97 4.68 -9.49
CA HIS A 152 14.15 3.92 -9.13
C HIS A 152 13.98 2.45 -9.48
N ARG A 153 14.87 1.91 -10.31
CA ARG A 153 14.88 0.50 -10.73
C ARG A 153 15.67 -0.33 -9.74
N THR A 154 15.11 -1.46 -9.32
CA THR A 154 15.78 -2.35 -8.35
C THR A 154 16.50 -3.52 -9.01
N GLY A 155 16.13 -3.87 -10.23
CA GLY A 155 16.65 -5.06 -10.90
C GLY A 155 16.01 -6.36 -10.44
N LEU A 156 15.02 -6.30 -9.53
CA LEU A 156 14.40 -7.49 -8.98
C LEU A 156 13.19 -7.92 -9.81
N PRO A 157 13.10 -9.24 -10.17
CA PRO A 157 11.87 -9.74 -10.76
C PRO A 157 10.75 -9.73 -9.70
N PRO A 158 9.54 -9.30 -10.07
CA PRO A 158 8.44 -9.22 -9.10
C PRO A 158 8.11 -10.54 -8.41
N ALA A 159 8.12 -11.64 -9.15
CA ALA A 159 7.81 -12.95 -8.56
C ALA A 159 8.83 -13.36 -7.49
N ASP A 160 10.11 -13.08 -7.74
CA ASP A 160 11.17 -13.39 -6.78
C ASP A 160 11.03 -12.56 -5.52
N TRP A 161 10.73 -11.28 -5.68
CA TRP A 161 10.54 -10.40 -4.54
C TRP A 161 9.29 -10.76 -3.75
N ALA A 162 8.20 -11.12 -4.43
CA ALA A 162 6.97 -11.56 -3.76
C ALA A 162 7.25 -12.80 -2.91
N ALA A 163 7.96 -13.78 -3.46
CA ALA A 163 8.33 -15.00 -2.73
C ALA A 163 9.19 -14.65 -1.51
N ARG A 164 10.12 -13.73 -1.69
CA ARG A 164 11.00 -13.29 -0.60
C ARG A 164 10.22 -12.61 0.52
N LEU A 165 9.30 -11.72 0.18
CA LEU A 165 8.46 -11.05 1.17
C LEU A 165 7.64 -12.04 1.98
N GLN A 166 7.10 -13.04 1.30
CA GLN A 166 6.34 -14.09 1.96
C GLN A 166 7.21 -14.88 2.93
N GLN A 167 8.41 -15.24 2.52
CA GLN A 167 9.36 -15.94 3.38
C GLN A 167 9.77 -15.10 4.59
N LEU A 168 9.85 -13.79 4.42
CA LEU A 168 10.20 -12.87 5.50
C LEU A 168 9.07 -12.71 6.51
N GLY A 169 7.85 -13.03 6.15
CA GLY A 169 6.71 -12.99 7.07
C GLY A 169 5.54 -12.12 6.68
N ALA A 170 5.55 -11.53 5.49
CA ALA A 170 4.39 -10.76 5.04
C ALA A 170 3.20 -11.70 4.85
N GLY A 171 2.06 -11.32 5.40
CA GLY A 171 0.84 -12.13 5.30
C GLY A 171 0.08 -11.91 4.01
N GLU A 172 0.34 -10.82 3.31
CA GLU A 172 -0.34 -10.48 2.08
C GLU A 172 0.61 -9.72 1.16
N ILE A 173 0.50 -9.95 -0.14
CA ILE A 173 1.31 -9.26 -1.15
C ILE A 173 0.35 -8.56 -2.11
N VAL A 174 0.61 -7.29 -2.39
CA VAL A 174 -0.18 -6.49 -3.33
C VAL A 174 0.74 -6.02 -4.44
N LEU A 175 0.35 -6.29 -5.68
CA LEU A 175 1.09 -5.81 -6.84
C LEU A 175 0.42 -4.52 -7.34
N ASN A 176 1.22 -3.50 -7.51
CA ASN A 176 0.74 -2.21 -8.01
C ASN A 176 1.51 -1.86 -9.29
N SER A 177 0.79 -1.74 -10.40
CA SER A 177 1.42 -1.41 -11.67
C SER A 177 1.63 0.09 -11.79
N VAL A 178 2.86 0.49 -12.10
CA VAL A 178 3.21 1.90 -12.30
C VAL A 178 3.70 2.13 -13.74
N ASP A 179 3.18 1.34 -14.67
CA ASP A 179 3.57 1.44 -16.08
C ASP A 179 3.29 2.80 -16.68
N ARG A 180 2.27 3.45 -16.16
CA ARG A 180 1.93 4.76 -16.67
C ARG A 180 2.66 5.82 -15.89
N ASP A 181 3.80 6.19 -16.40
CA ASP A 181 4.50 7.32 -15.84
C ASP A 181 3.60 8.51 -15.92
N GLY A 182 3.15 9.00 -15.00
CA GLY A 182 2.30 10.13 -15.11
C GLY A 182 0.86 9.87 -14.84
N GLY A 183 0.54 8.67 -14.39
CA GLY A 183 -0.79 8.45 -13.88
C GLY A 183 -1.13 9.44 -12.79
N MET A 184 -0.13 10.00 -12.15
CA MET A 184 -0.29 11.01 -11.12
C MET A 184 0.12 12.40 -11.58
N LYS A 185 0.25 12.62 -12.85
CA LYS A 185 0.55 13.94 -13.37
C LYS A 185 -0.61 14.84 -13.02
N GLY A 186 -0.30 15.76 -12.24
CA GLY A 186 -1.28 16.67 -11.69
C GLY A 186 -2.03 17.41 -12.68
#